data_f68c7924910855f96a9a8a932265c2bc
#
_entry.id   f68c7924910855f96a9a8a932265c2bc
#
_cell.length_a   1.000
_cell.length_b   1.000
_cell.length_c   1.000
_cell.angle_alpha   90.00
_cell.angle_beta   90.00
_cell.angle_gamma   90.00
#
_symmetry.space_group_name_H-M   'P 1'
#
loop_
_entity.id
_entity.type
_entity.pdbx_description
1 polymer ?
#
loop_
_entity_poly.entity_id
_entity_poly.type
_entity_poly.pdbx_seq_one_letter_code
_entity_poly.pdbx_strand_id
1 'polypeptide(L)'
;MPERLRRDPRTDCIFYDMKSKATAETPATKQLREAKVAFQNHFYEYQEHGGTRVSSEALGVPEHAVVKTLIMEDEDAHPLIVLMHGDCQVSTKALARQAGRKRIETCKPEVANRHSGFLVGGTSPFGTRKRMPIFMEASILELSEIYINGGRRGYLVSMAPSEIVRVLAPKLVNVALTD
;
A
#
# COMPACT_ATOMS: atom_id res chain seq x y z
N MET A 1 -40.20 -12.94 32.05
CA MET A 1 -39.12 -13.75 31.46
C MET A 1 -38.68 -13.08 30.20
N PRO A 2 -37.43 -12.66 30.03
CA PRO A 2 -37.00 -12.05 28.80
C PRO A 2 -36.74 -13.11 27.73
N GLU A 3 -37.33 -12.89 26.59
CA GLU A 3 -37.24 -13.69 25.37
C GLU A 3 -35.78 -13.74 24.86
N ARG A 4 -35.21 -14.95 24.81
CA ARG A 4 -33.87 -15.16 24.27
C ARG A 4 -33.92 -14.97 22.75
N LEU A 5 -33.33 -13.85 22.23
CA LEU A 5 -33.04 -13.65 20.82
C LEU A 5 -32.23 -14.84 20.31
N ARG A 6 -32.83 -15.67 19.47
CA ARG A 6 -32.14 -16.75 18.75
C ARG A 6 -31.20 -16.10 17.73
N ARG A 7 -29.90 -16.25 17.93
CA ARG A 7 -28.91 -15.87 16.94
C ARG A 7 -29.03 -16.81 15.73
N ASP A 8 -29.13 -16.25 14.55
CA ASP A 8 -29.17 -17.02 13.30
C ASP A 8 -27.76 -17.59 13.01
N PRO A 9 -27.59 -18.92 12.97
CA PRO A 9 -26.28 -19.54 12.75
C PRO A 9 -25.65 -19.24 11.39
N ARG A 10 -26.43 -18.71 10.44
CA ARG A 10 -25.93 -18.32 9.12
C ARG A 10 -25.16 -17.00 9.13
N THR A 11 -25.48 -16.11 10.08
CA THR A 11 -24.76 -14.83 10.27
C THR A 11 -23.37 -15.07 10.87
N ASP A 12 -23.25 -16.02 11.77
CA ASP A 12 -21.96 -16.36 12.39
C ASP A 12 -20.99 -17.03 11.40
N CYS A 13 -21.49 -17.83 10.44
CA CYS A 13 -20.67 -18.43 9.38
C CYS A 13 -20.08 -17.38 8.41
N ILE A 14 -20.87 -16.36 8.06
CA ILE A 14 -20.39 -15.30 7.13
C ILE A 14 -19.31 -14.47 7.79
N PHE A 15 -19.46 -14.10 9.06
CA PHE A 15 -18.45 -13.36 9.83
C PHE A 15 -17.18 -14.18 10.09
N TYR A 16 -17.31 -15.50 10.29
CA TYR A 16 -16.17 -16.39 10.49
C TYR A 16 -15.36 -16.56 9.20
N ASP A 17 -16.02 -16.73 8.05
CA ASP A 17 -15.35 -16.87 6.74
C ASP A 17 -14.67 -15.56 6.29
N MET A 18 -15.27 -14.40 6.57
CA MET A 18 -14.62 -13.10 6.33
C MET A 18 -13.39 -12.91 7.22
N LYS A 19 -13.42 -13.29 8.50
CA LYS A 19 -12.27 -13.20 9.40
C LYS A 19 -11.14 -14.16 8.99
N SER A 20 -11.45 -15.37 8.55
CA SER A 20 -10.44 -16.34 8.13
C SER A 20 -9.73 -15.94 6.82
N LYS A 21 -10.47 -15.37 5.87
CA LYS A 21 -9.88 -14.76 4.65
C LYS A 21 -9.10 -13.50 4.94
N ALA A 22 -9.52 -12.74 5.95
CA ALA A 22 -8.90 -11.49 6.37
C ALA A 22 -7.54 -11.68 7.07
N THR A 23 -7.31 -12.84 7.70
CA THR A 23 -6.07 -13.14 8.43
C THR A 23 -5.04 -13.92 7.62
N ALA A 24 -5.33 -14.24 6.35
CA ALA A 24 -4.36 -14.93 5.49
C ALA A 24 -3.08 -14.09 5.33
N GLU A 25 -1.95 -14.68 5.69
CA GLU A 25 -0.66 -14.04 5.57
C GLU A 25 -0.33 -13.73 4.11
N THR A 26 0.15 -12.51 3.85
CA THR A 26 0.68 -12.09 2.56
C THR A 26 2.21 -12.00 2.64
N PRO A 27 2.93 -12.00 1.49
CA PRO A 27 4.37 -11.72 1.51
C PRO A 27 4.71 -10.41 2.21
N ALA A 28 3.84 -9.40 2.12
CA ALA A 28 4.01 -8.12 2.78
C ALA A 28 3.90 -8.24 4.31
N THR A 29 2.83 -8.85 4.81
CA THR A 29 2.63 -9.03 6.26
C THR A 29 3.64 -9.98 6.87
N LYS A 30 4.12 -10.96 6.12
CA LYS A 30 5.23 -11.83 6.54
C LYS A 30 6.48 -11.00 6.81
N GLN A 31 6.90 -10.17 5.86
CA GLN A 31 8.08 -9.31 6.06
C GLN A 31 7.89 -8.35 7.25
N LEU A 32 6.71 -7.74 7.40
CA LEU A 32 6.42 -6.85 8.52
C LEU A 32 6.55 -7.57 9.88
N ARG A 33 6.05 -8.79 9.99
CA ARG A 33 6.18 -9.60 11.22
C ARG A 33 7.61 -10.01 11.49
N GLU A 34 8.34 -10.46 10.48
CA GLU A 34 9.77 -10.79 10.60
C GLU A 34 10.60 -9.59 11.04
N ALA A 35 10.25 -8.39 10.54
CA ALA A 35 10.86 -7.12 10.97
C ALA A 35 10.32 -6.58 12.31
N LYS A 36 9.40 -7.29 12.96
CA LYS A 36 8.77 -6.90 14.23
C LYS A 36 8.11 -5.51 14.17
N VAL A 37 7.49 -5.18 13.05
CA VAL A 37 6.72 -3.96 12.88
C VAL A 37 5.40 -4.08 13.63
N ALA A 38 5.04 -3.07 14.43
CA ALA A 38 3.71 -2.94 15.00
C ALA A 38 2.77 -2.36 13.93
N PHE A 39 1.78 -3.13 13.50
CA PHE A 39 0.80 -2.70 12.50
C PHE A 39 -0.59 -3.21 12.82
N GLN A 40 -1.61 -2.54 12.29
CA GLN A 40 -3.01 -2.96 12.39
C GLN A 40 -3.56 -3.30 11.01
N ASN A 41 -4.48 -4.26 10.96
CA ASN A 41 -5.12 -4.72 9.73
C ASN A 41 -6.42 -3.94 9.49
N HIS A 42 -6.63 -3.50 8.25
CA HIS A 42 -7.84 -2.81 7.82
C HIS A 42 -8.35 -3.44 6.52
N PHE A 43 -9.63 -3.82 6.51
CA PHE A 43 -10.27 -4.44 5.37
C PHE A 43 -11.38 -3.54 4.85
N TYR A 44 -11.50 -3.47 3.53
CA TYR A 44 -12.56 -2.72 2.86
C TYR A 44 -13.00 -3.44 1.58
N GLU A 45 -14.18 -3.10 1.09
CA GLU A 45 -14.66 -3.63 -0.18
C GLU A 45 -13.91 -2.97 -1.33
N TYR A 46 -13.13 -3.78 -2.06
CA TYR A 46 -12.34 -3.30 -3.17
C TYR A 46 -13.25 -2.95 -4.35
N GLN A 47 -13.00 -1.78 -4.94
CA GLN A 47 -13.63 -1.34 -6.17
C GLN A 47 -12.55 -1.17 -7.25
N GLU A 48 -12.79 -1.75 -8.41
CA GLU A 48 -11.88 -1.63 -9.54
C GLU A 48 -11.78 -0.16 -9.96
N HIS A 49 -10.55 0.32 -10.19
CA HIS A 49 -10.24 1.73 -10.47
C HIS A 49 -10.65 2.74 -9.37
N GLY A 50 -11.04 2.29 -8.19
CA GLY A 50 -11.45 3.16 -7.09
C GLY A 50 -10.28 3.93 -6.43
N GLY A 51 -9.06 3.42 -6.55
CA GLY A 51 -7.86 4.05 -6.02
C GLY A 51 -7.85 4.20 -4.50
N THR A 52 -7.02 5.12 -4.03
CA THR A 52 -6.87 5.42 -2.60
C THR A 52 -8.07 6.14 -2.01
N ARG A 53 -8.84 6.86 -2.83
CA ARG A 53 -10.06 7.54 -2.40
C ARG A 53 -11.09 6.56 -1.84
N VAL A 54 -11.37 5.47 -2.54
CA VAL A 54 -12.33 4.46 -2.06
C VAL A 54 -11.89 3.83 -0.74
N SER A 55 -10.61 3.52 -0.59
CA SER A 55 -10.11 2.95 0.66
C SER A 55 -10.13 3.96 1.82
N SER A 56 -9.79 5.22 1.57
CA SER A 56 -9.82 6.28 2.58
C SER A 56 -11.25 6.57 3.06
N GLU A 57 -12.22 6.66 2.15
CA GLU A 57 -13.64 6.83 2.48
C GLU A 57 -14.18 5.64 3.28
N ALA A 58 -13.86 4.41 2.85
CA ALA A 58 -14.32 3.18 3.54
C ALA A 58 -13.75 3.05 4.96
N LEU A 59 -12.54 3.52 5.20
CA LEU A 59 -11.89 3.47 6.52
C LEU A 59 -12.13 4.73 7.37
N GLY A 60 -12.72 5.79 6.79
CA GLY A 60 -12.92 7.07 7.47
C GLY A 60 -11.62 7.80 7.82
N VAL A 61 -10.61 7.69 6.96
CA VAL A 61 -9.29 8.32 7.16
C VAL A 61 -8.98 9.31 6.04
N PRO A 62 -8.10 10.31 6.27
CA PRO A 62 -7.68 11.22 5.21
C PRO A 62 -6.98 10.44 4.07
N GLU A 63 -7.32 10.74 2.82
CA GLU A 63 -6.66 10.14 1.65
C GLU A 63 -5.15 10.46 1.63
N HIS A 64 -4.77 11.62 2.16
CA HIS A 64 -3.37 12.02 2.35
C HIS A 64 -2.57 11.04 3.22
N ALA A 65 -3.20 10.38 4.18
CA ALA A 65 -2.58 9.37 5.03
C ALA A 65 -2.53 7.97 4.38
N VAL A 66 -3.24 7.75 3.28
CA VAL A 66 -3.14 6.51 2.50
C VAL A 66 -1.96 6.61 1.56
N VAL A 67 -0.98 5.76 1.74
CA VAL A 67 0.24 5.73 0.92
C VAL A 67 0.08 4.72 -0.21
N LYS A 68 0.14 5.20 -1.43
CA LYS A 68 0.13 4.35 -2.63
C LYS A 68 1.53 3.89 -3.00
N THR A 69 1.63 2.66 -3.43
CA THR A 69 2.85 2.02 -3.92
C THR A 69 2.80 1.93 -5.43
N LEU A 70 3.66 2.67 -6.10
CA LEU A 70 3.73 2.73 -7.56
C LEU A 70 4.98 1.99 -8.03
N ILE A 71 4.80 1.05 -8.97
CA ILE A 71 5.92 0.43 -9.67
C ILE A 71 6.16 1.21 -10.96
N MET A 72 7.35 1.74 -11.09
CA MET A 72 7.77 2.56 -12.23
C MET A 72 9.04 1.98 -12.87
N GLU A 73 9.38 2.44 -14.05
CA GLU A 73 10.60 2.05 -14.78
C GLU A 73 11.38 3.27 -15.21
N ASP A 74 12.71 3.13 -15.24
CA ASP A 74 13.59 4.12 -15.83
C ASP A 74 13.73 3.94 -17.36
N GLU A 75 14.60 4.73 -17.99
CA GLU A 75 14.84 4.70 -19.43
C GLU A 75 15.35 3.35 -19.97
N ASP A 76 15.93 2.53 -19.11
CA ASP A 76 16.48 1.21 -19.45
C ASP A 76 15.56 0.06 -18.97
N ALA A 77 14.31 0.37 -18.64
CA ALA A 77 13.31 -0.55 -18.11
C ALA A 77 13.71 -1.21 -16.77
N HIS A 78 14.55 -0.56 -15.96
CA HIS A 78 14.84 -1.01 -14.61
C HIS A 78 13.72 -0.57 -13.67
N PRO A 79 13.11 -1.52 -12.93
CA PRO A 79 11.99 -1.19 -12.05
C PRO A 79 12.44 -0.48 -10.78
N LEU A 80 11.58 0.40 -10.29
CA LEU A 80 11.71 1.10 -9.02
C LEU A 80 10.35 1.27 -8.36
N ILE A 81 10.35 1.48 -7.05
CA ILE A 81 9.14 1.73 -6.26
C ILE A 81 9.10 3.19 -5.86
N VAL A 82 7.93 3.80 -5.96
CA VAL A 82 7.65 5.14 -5.45
C VAL A 82 6.51 5.06 -4.45
N LEU A 83 6.72 5.60 -3.26
CA LEU A 83 5.72 5.75 -2.22
C LEU A 83 5.24 7.20 -2.20
N MET A 84 3.93 7.40 -2.35
CA MET A 84 3.31 8.71 -2.51
C MET A 84 1.99 8.79 -1.73
N HIS A 85 1.62 9.98 -1.26
CA HIS A 85 0.29 10.26 -0.71
C HIS A 85 -0.81 9.89 -1.69
N GLY A 86 -1.93 9.40 -1.18
CA GLY A 86 -3.06 8.97 -2.01
C GLY A 86 -3.62 10.09 -2.89
N ASP A 87 -3.74 11.28 -2.32
CA ASP A 87 -4.29 12.48 -2.95
C ASP A 87 -3.29 13.28 -3.81
N CYS A 88 -2.02 12.84 -3.91
CA CYS A 88 -1.00 13.50 -4.70
C CYS A 88 -0.60 12.67 -5.92
N GLN A 89 -0.13 13.35 -6.96
CA GLN A 89 0.50 12.73 -8.12
C GLN A 89 2.03 12.82 -8.03
N VAL A 90 2.74 11.96 -8.74
CA VAL A 90 4.20 11.99 -8.80
C VAL A 90 4.66 12.83 -9.98
N SER A 91 5.49 13.83 -9.71
CA SER A 91 6.26 14.51 -10.76
C SER A 91 7.36 13.58 -11.28
N THR A 92 7.10 12.89 -12.38
CA THR A 92 8.07 11.95 -12.99
C THR A 92 9.35 12.64 -13.40
N LYS A 93 9.27 13.91 -13.86
CA LYS A 93 10.43 14.73 -14.21
C LYS A 93 11.28 15.06 -12.97
N ALA A 94 10.66 15.47 -11.86
CA ALA A 94 11.39 15.75 -10.63
C ALA A 94 11.98 14.46 -10.03
N LEU A 95 11.23 13.35 -10.09
CA LEU A 95 11.70 12.04 -9.63
C LEU A 95 12.91 11.58 -10.44
N ALA A 96 12.87 11.65 -11.77
CA ALA A 96 14.00 11.27 -12.63
C ALA A 96 15.27 12.06 -12.27
N ARG A 97 15.14 13.38 -12.09
CA ARG A 97 16.25 14.24 -11.68
C ARG A 97 16.82 13.84 -10.32
N GLN A 98 15.96 13.60 -9.30
CA GLN A 98 16.40 13.25 -7.95
C GLN A 98 16.93 11.81 -7.86
N ALA A 99 16.46 10.92 -8.72
CA ALA A 99 16.93 9.54 -8.84
C ALA A 99 18.20 9.40 -9.69
N GLY A 100 18.63 10.47 -10.40
CA GLY A 100 19.76 10.42 -11.31
C GLY A 100 19.47 9.61 -12.57
N ARG A 101 18.21 9.68 -13.08
CA ARG A 101 17.73 9.00 -14.28
C ARG A 101 17.37 10.03 -15.36
N LYS A 102 17.39 9.61 -16.61
CA LYS A 102 16.98 10.46 -17.74
C LYS A 102 15.45 10.56 -17.84
N ARG A 103 14.78 9.46 -17.55
CA ARG A 103 13.31 9.32 -17.60
C ARG A 103 12.85 8.31 -16.57
N ILE A 104 11.67 8.56 -15.99
CA ILE A 104 10.93 7.59 -15.18
C ILE A 104 9.47 7.67 -15.61
N GLU A 105 8.83 6.53 -15.80
CA GLU A 105 7.42 6.43 -16.17
C GLU A 105 6.74 5.24 -15.47
N THR A 106 5.42 5.27 -15.40
CA THR A 106 4.64 4.19 -14.79
C THR A 106 4.71 2.93 -15.66
N CYS A 107 4.93 1.78 -15.03
CA CYS A 107 4.83 0.49 -15.72
C CYS A 107 3.41 0.19 -16.18
N LYS A 108 3.29 -0.60 -17.25
CA LYS A 108 2.03 -1.29 -17.56
C LYS A 108 1.68 -2.25 -16.40
N PRO A 109 0.36 -2.48 -16.12
CA PRO A 109 -0.06 -3.33 -15.01
C PRO A 109 0.61 -4.72 -14.98
N GLU A 110 0.73 -5.36 -16.13
CA GLU A 110 1.35 -6.71 -16.23
C GLU A 110 2.84 -6.68 -15.87
N VAL A 111 3.52 -5.62 -16.23
CA VAL A 111 4.95 -5.41 -15.92
C VAL A 111 5.11 -5.15 -14.42
N ALA A 112 4.28 -4.27 -13.86
CA ALA A 112 4.26 -3.99 -12.42
C ALA A 112 3.98 -5.25 -11.60
N ASN A 113 2.99 -6.06 -12.01
CA ASN A 113 2.65 -7.32 -11.35
C ASN A 113 3.84 -8.32 -11.40
N ARG A 114 4.52 -8.41 -12.52
CA ARG A 114 5.69 -9.30 -12.68
C ARG A 114 6.85 -8.90 -11.79
N HIS A 115 7.11 -7.60 -11.62
CA HIS A 115 8.19 -7.09 -10.78
C HIS A 115 7.86 -7.20 -9.29
N SER A 116 6.66 -6.80 -8.90
CA SER A 116 6.26 -6.75 -7.49
C SER A 116 5.81 -8.10 -6.93
N GLY A 117 5.21 -8.95 -7.75
CA GLY A 117 4.53 -10.17 -7.33
C GLY A 117 3.13 -9.93 -6.78
N PHE A 118 2.61 -8.70 -6.87
CA PHE A 118 1.27 -8.30 -6.46
C PHE A 118 0.44 -7.85 -7.66
N LEU A 119 -0.87 -7.99 -7.57
CA LEU A 119 -1.78 -7.39 -8.53
C LEU A 119 -1.91 -5.89 -8.28
N VAL A 120 -1.97 -5.09 -9.35
CA VAL A 120 -2.26 -3.65 -9.25
C VAL A 120 -3.56 -3.44 -8.46
N GLY A 121 -3.56 -2.48 -7.52
CA GLY A 121 -4.60 -2.30 -6.51
C GLY A 121 -4.34 -3.05 -5.20
N GLY A 122 -3.41 -4.01 -5.19
CA GLY A 122 -2.95 -4.76 -4.02
C GLY A 122 -1.42 -4.73 -3.85
N THR A 123 -0.73 -3.79 -4.49
CA THR A 123 0.73 -3.68 -4.45
C THR A 123 1.23 -3.11 -3.13
N SER A 124 2.12 -3.83 -2.47
CA SER A 124 2.83 -3.39 -1.27
C SER A 124 4.31 -3.18 -1.58
N PRO A 125 5.01 -2.28 -0.87
CA PRO A 125 6.46 -2.16 -0.97
C PRO A 125 7.18 -3.25 -0.18
N PHE A 126 6.46 -3.94 0.71
CA PHE A 126 6.98 -5.05 1.51
C PHE A 126 6.75 -6.38 0.79
N GLY A 127 7.70 -7.30 0.90
CA GLY A 127 7.57 -8.66 0.36
C GLY A 127 7.52 -8.73 -1.16
N THR A 128 8.09 -7.79 -1.87
CA THR A 128 8.14 -7.77 -3.34
C THR A 128 9.01 -8.91 -3.88
N ARG A 129 8.61 -9.45 -5.03
CA ARG A 129 9.33 -10.55 -5.72
C ARG A 129 10.74 -10.14 -6.12
N LYS A 130 10.90 -8.93 -6.67
CA LYS A 130 12.21 -8.36 -7.01
C LYS A 130 12.60 -7.32 -5.96
N ARG A 131 13.88 -7.29 -5.62
CA ARG A 131 14.44 -6.17 -4.90
C ARG A 131 14.57 -4.98 -5.86
N MET A 132 13.94 -3.88 -5.52
CA MET A 132 13.89 -2.66 -6.33
C MET A 132 14.33 -1.46 -5.50
N PRO A 133 14.97 -0.43 -6.09
CA PRO A 133 15.18 0.83 -5.41
C PRO A 133 13.84 1.43 -4.99
N ILE A 134 13.77 2.00 -3.79
CA ILE A 134 12.55 2.60 -3.23
C ILE A 134 12.79 4.09 -3.01
N PHE A 135 11.89 4.89 -3.55
CA PHE A 135 11.82 6.34 -3.34
C PHE A 135 10.54 6.65 -2.57
N MET A 136 10.63 7.53 -1.58
CA MET A 136 9.49 7.90 -0.75
C MET A 136 9.37 9.42 -0.68
N GLU A 137 8.18 9.95 -0.91
CA GLU A 137 7.88 11.36 -0.67
C GLU A 137 8.17 11.71 0.79
N ALA A 138 9.02 12.71 1.00
CA ALA A 138 9.54 13.03 2.33
C ALA A 138 8.44 13.47 3.31
N SER A 139 7.41 14.16 2.82
CA SER A 139 6.28 14.62 3.64
C SER A 139 5.46 13.49 4.28
N ILE A 140 5.58 12.25 3.79
CA ILE A 140 4.97 11.09 4.45
C ILE A 140 5.46 10.94 5.89
N LEU A 141 6.70 11.31 6.18
CA LEU A 141 7.27 11.24 7.54
C LEU A 141 6.68 12.26 8.53
N GLU A 142 5.96 13.27 8.03
CA GLU A 142 5.29 14.27 8.87
C GLU A 142 3.96 13.75 9.45
N LEU A 143 3.45 12.62 8.95
CA LEU A 143 2.23 11.99 9.43
C LEU A 143 2.51 11.17 10.70
N SER A 144 1.53 11.12 11.61
CA SER A 144 1.60 10.27 12.81
C SER A 144 1.36 8.79 12.50
N GLU A 145 0.51 8.51 11.52
CA GLU A 145 0.14 7.17 11.07
C GLU A 145 -0.13 7.18 9.57
N ILE A 146 0.21 6.10 8.91
CA ILE A 146 -0.06 5.87 7.49
C ILE A 146 -0.82 4.57 7.29
N TYR A 147 -1.53 4.50 6.16
CA TYR A 147 -2.25 3.32 5.69
C TYR A 147 -1.66 2.90 4.35
N ILE A 148 -1.13 1.70 4.26
CA ILE A 148 -0.45 1.20 3.07
C ILE A 148 -0.93 -0.21 2.74
N ASN A 149 -0.88 -0.61 1.46
CA ASN A 149 -1.41 -1.91 1.06
C ASN A 149 -0.66 -3.07 1.74
N GLY A 150 -1.42 -4.00 2.28
CA GLY A 150 -0.93 -5.20 2.94
C GLY A 150 -0.63 -6.37 1.98
N GLY A 151 -0.58 -6.13 0.66
CA GLY A 151 -0.25 -7.15 -0.35
C GLY A 151 -1.45 -7.85 -0.96
N ARG A 152 -2.64 -7.26 -0.85
CA ARG A 152 -3.88 -7.77 -1.43
C ARG A 152 -4.88 -6.63 -1.65
N ARG A 153 -5.70 -6.73 -2.69
CA ARG A 153 -6.84 -5.83 -2.93
C ARG A 153 -7.81 -5.86 -1.76
N GLY A 154 -8.30 -4.69 -1.32
CA GLY A 154 -9.21 -4.56 -0.18
C GLY A 154 -8.55 -4.72 1.19
N TYR A 155 -7.24 -4.62 1.26
CA TYR A 155 -6.48 -4.82 2.50
C TYR A 155 -5.37 -3.78 2.66
N LEU A 156 -5.49 -2.94 3.68
CA LEU A 156 -4.45 -2.02 4.12
C LEU A 156 -3.92 -2.42 5.49
N VAL A 157 -2.71 -2.00 5.79
CA VAL A 157 -2.12 -2.03 7.13
C VAL A 157 -1.79 -0.61 7.56
N SER A 158 -2.03 -0.27 8.83
CA SER A 158 -1.58 1.01 9.37
C SER A 158 -0.37 0.84 10.28
N MET A 159 0.54 1.82 10.22
CA MET A 159 1.77 1.84 11.00
C MET A 159 2.33 3.26 11.08
N ALA A 160 3.32 3.46 11.96
CA ALA A 160 4.11 4.68 11.97
C ALA A 160 4.95 4.77 10.68
N PRO A 161 5.03 5.93 10.01
CA PRO A 161 5.80 6.08 8.77
C PRO A 161 7.30 5.82 8.95
N SER A 162 7.84 6.00 10.15
CA SER A 162 9.23 5.65 10.49
C SER A 162 9.56 4.17 10.28
N GLU A 163 8.56 3.30 10.37
CA GLU A 163 8.74 1.85 10.13
C GLU A 163 9.10 1.55 8.67
N ILE A 164 8.59 2.34 7.72
CA ILE A 164 9.01 2.23 6.31
C ILE A 164 10.51 2.50 6.20
N VAL A 165 10.99 3.58 6.83
CA VAL A 165 12.41 3.95 6.80
C VAL A 165 13.27 2.86 7.43
N ARG A 166 12.84 2.34 8.57
CA ARG A 166 13.56 1.30 9.31
C ARG A 166 13.69 -0.01 8.51
N VAL A 167 12.61 -0.42 7.84
CA VAL A 167 12.54 -1.74 7.17
C VAL A 167 13.04 -1.69 5.73
N LEU A 168 12.72 -0.62 5.00
CA LEU A 168 12.97 -0.54 3.56
C LEU A 168 14.11 0.42 3.19
N ALA A 169 14.53 1.31 4.08
CA ALA A 169 15.54 2.34 3.84
C ALA A 169 15.34 3.09 2.51
N PRO A 170 14.17 3.69 2.24
CA PRO A 170 13.90 4.36 0.99
C PRO A 170 14.75 5.63 0.86
N LYS A 171 15.03 6.04 -0.38
CA LYS A 171 15.56 7.37 -0.65
C LYS A 171 14.43 8.38 -0.57
N LEU A 172 14.57 9.39 0.29
CA LEU A 172 13.59 10.46 0.42
C LEU A 172 13.69 11.40 -0.78
N VAL A 173 12.55 11.82 -1.30
CA VAL A 173 12.41 12.73 -2.45
C VAL A 173 11.28 13.72 -2.20
N ASN A 174 11.27 14.82 -2.95
CA ASN A 174 10.22 15.84 -2.93
C ASN A 174 9.67 15.94 -4.35
N VAL A 175 8.66 15.14 -4.65
CA VAL A 175 8.13 14.95 -5.99
C VAL A 175 6.60 14.95 -6.05
N ALA A 176 5.94 15.25 -4.94
CA ALA A 176 4.50 15.34 -4.89
C ALA A 176 3.98 16.53 -5.71
N LEU A 177 2.95 16.28 -6.53
CA LEU A 177 2.11 17.29 -7.17
C LEU A 177 0.74 17.24 -6.48
N THR A 178 0.30 18.38 -5.99
CA THR A 178 -1.09 18.60 -5.54
C THR A 178 -1.88 19.18 -6.70
N ASP A 179 -3.07 18.66 -6.94
CA ASP A 179 -4.01 19.20 -7.92
C ASP A 179 -4.52 20.59 -7.50
#